data_c35481dfff16de6cce68e0ff4ab0a627
#
_entry.id   c35481dfff16de6cce68e0ff4ab0a627
#
_cell.length_a   1.000
_cell.length_b   1.000
_cell.length_c   1.000
_cell.angle_alpha   90.00
_cell.angle_beta   90.00
_cell.angle_gamma   90.00
#
_symmetry.space_group_name_H-M   'P 1'
#
loop_
_entity.id
_entity.type
_entity.pdbx_description
1 polymer ?
#
loop_
_entity_poly.entity_id
_entity_poly.type
_entity_poly.pdbx_seq_one_letter_code
_entity_poly.pdbx_strand_id
1 'polypeptide(L)'
;DHADLEGQIGFYINLLALRTNLNEEESFTQLLRRIRKNTLSAYEHQVYPFDKLVSELTMVREPGRAPVFDVRVELNDTGGVEETLEDIAISPFNQGLVVSHFDLTFNFIVNEDAVIVSITYATDLFKRSSIEALSSDLQKIMNAVTDNPDIQLREIVLGDTERKPVTRVIETTFDFFSED
;
A
#
# COMPACT_ATOMS: atom_id res chain seq x y z
N ASP A 1 18.71 -5.39 -7.74
CA ASP A 1 19.15 -4.38 -8.73
C ASP A 1 20.47 -4.81 -9.36
N HIS A 2 20.41 -5.33 -10.58
CA HIS A 2 21.58 -5.69 -11.36
C HIS A 2 21.66 -4.75 -12.55
N ALA A 3 22.81 -4.10 -12.77
CA ALA A 3 23.02 -3.19 -13.89
C ALA A 3 22.72 -3.86 -15.26
N ASP A 4 22.90 -5.18 -15.34
CA ASP A 4 22.61 -5.97 -16.55
C ASP A 4 21.13 -6.02 -16.91
N LEU A 5 20.22 -5.60 -16.00
CA LEU A 5 18.78 -5.60 -16.23
C LEU A 5 18.26 -4.27 -16.78
N GLU A 6 19.04 -3.19 -16.70
CA GLU A 6 18.61 -1.84 -17.10
C GLU A 6 18.19 -1.74 -18.58
N GLY A 7 18.78 -2.57 -19.44
CA GLY A 7 18.46 -2.61 -20.88
C GLY A 7 17.49 -3.73 -21.28
N GLN A 8 16.92 -4.46 -20.34
CA GLN A 8 16.07 -5.62 -20.65
C GLN A 8 14.58 -5.28 -20.51
N ILE A 9 13.80 -5.70 -21.49
CA ILE A 9 12.34 -5.67 -21.40
C ILE A 9 11.88 -6.96 -20.73
N GLY A 10 11.17 -6.85 -19.60
CA GLY A 10 10.69 -7.98 -18.87
C GLY A 10 9.80 -7.60 -17.70
N PHE A 11 9.25 -8.62 -17.01
CA PHE A 11 8.43 -8.45 -15.81
C PHE A 11 9.33 -8.60 -14.58
N TYR A 12 9.69 -7.47 -13.95
CA TYR A 12 10.58 -7.41 -12.79
C TYR A 12 9.87 -6.91 -11.53
N ILE A 13 8.56 -7.14 -11.43
CA ILE A 13 7.76 -6.69 -10.29
C ILE A 13 7.67 -7.82 -9.27
N ASN A 14 7.91 -7.52 -8.00
CA ASN A 14 7.61 -8.40 -6.88
C ASN A 14 6.73 -7.68 -5.87
N LEU A 15 5.96 -8.44 -5.07
CA LEU A 15 5.12 -7.92 -4.01
C LEU A 15 5.82 -8.12 -2.67
N LEU A 16 5.79 -7.09 -1.82
CA LEU A 16 6.34 -7.15 -0.48
C LEU A 16 5.21 -7.07 0.54
N ALA A 17 5.16 -8.04 1.44
CA ALA A 17 4.21 -8.04 2.55
C ALA A 17 4.77 -7.20 3.70
N LEU A 18 4.23 -5.99 3.90
CA LEU A 18 4.63 -5.10 4.97
C LEU A 18 3.63 -5.17 6.12
N ARG A 19 4.11 -5.52 7.31
CA ARG A 19 3.30 -5.53 8.54
C ARG A 19 3.77 -4.46 9.49
N THR A 20 2.85 -3.62 9.95
CA THR A 20 3.12 -2.55 10.91
C THR A 20 2.09 -2.57 12.02
N ASN A 21 2.55 -2.68 13.27
CA ASN A 21 1.69 -2.50 14.44
C ASN A 21 1.63 -1.01 14.76
N LEU A 22 0.45 -0.47 14.98
CA LEU A 22 0.27 0.91 15.40
C LEU A 22 0.30 0.99 16.93
N ASN A 23 1.02 1.97 17.47
CA ASN A 23 0.97 2.34 18.87
C ASN A 23 0.40 3.76 18.96
N GLU A 24 -0.77 3.91 19.54
CA GLU A 24 -1.48 5.20 19.64
C GLU A 24 -0.70 6.28 20.41
N GLU A 25 0.22 5.87 21.30
CA GLU A 25 1.06 6.77 22.09
C GLU A 25 2.30 7.27 21.33
N GLU A 26 2.65 6.67 20.18
CA GLU A 26 3.78 7.15 19.39
C GLU A 26 3.41 8.37 18.55
N SER A 27 4.41 9.23 18.26
CA SER A 27 4.22 10.31 17.31
C SER A 27 4.29 9.81 15.86
N PHE A 28 3.71 10.60 14.93
CA PHE A 28 3.81 10.28 13.51
C PHE A 28 5.28 10.18 13.04
N THR A 29 6.16 11.07 13.51
CA THR A 29 7.59 11.01 13.20
C THR A 29 8.23 9.68 13.65
N GLN A 30 7.85 9.16 14.82
CA GLN A 30 8.34 7.88 15.32
C GLN A 30 7.81 6.73 14.48
N LEU A 31 6.52 6.72 14.15
CA LEU A 31 5.91 5.76 13.23
C LEU A 31 6.62 5.77 11.88
N LEU A 32 6.83 6.94 11.29
CA LEU A 32 7.48 7.11 9.99
C LEU A 32 8.90 6.52 9.96
N ARG A 33 9.69 6.78 11.01
CA ARG A 33 11.05 6.21 11.14
C ARG A 33 11.00 4.69 11.22
N ARG A 34 10.05 4.13 11.94
CA ARG A 34 9.87 2.69 12.09
C ARG A 34 9.40 2.05 10.78
N ILE A 35 8.43 2.66 10.08
CA ILE A 35 8.00 2.21 8.75
C ILE A 35 9.17 2.25 7.78
N ARG A 36 9.93 3.35 7.73
CA ARG A 36 11.11 3.47 6.88
C ARG A 36 12.11 2.34 7.12
N LYS A 37 12.43 2.04 8.38
CA LYS A 37 13.32 0.94 8.73
C LYS A 37 12.80 -0.40 8.24
N ASN A 38 11.52 -0.70 8.48
CA ASN A 38 10.89 -1.95 8.07
C ASN A 38 10.84 -2.09 6.54
N THR A 39 10.53 -1.02 5.82
CA THR A 39 10.48 -1.02 4.35
C THR A 39 11.87 -1.22 3.75
N LEU A 40 12.90 -0.55 4.27
CA LEU A 40 14.28 -0.75 3.81
C LEU A 40 14.73 -2.20 4.04
N SER A 41 14.42 -2.76 5.22
CA SER A 41 14.72 -4.18 5.48
C SER A 41 13.96 -5.12 4.55
N ALA A 42 12.70 -4.80 4.21
CA ALA A 42 11.96 -5.60 3.23
C ALA A 42 12.58 -5.53 1.83
N TYR A 43 13.12 -4.38 1.43
CA TYR A 43 13.83 -4.24 0.15
C TYR A 43 15.13 -5.07 0.09
N GLU A 44 15.82 -5.27 1.20
CA GLU A 44 16.98 -6.17 1.26
C GLU A 44 16.62 -7.61 0.90
N HIS A 45 15.34 -7.99 1.08
CA HIS A 45 14.81 -9.32 0.80
C HIS A 45 13.89 -9.38 -0.43
N GLN A 46 13.80 -8.30 -1.23
CA GLN A 46 12.88 -8.19 -2.37
C GLN A 46 13.11 -9.23 -3.48
N VAL A 47 14.27 -9.88 -3.49
CA VAL A 47 14.59 -10.94 -4.46
C VAL A 47 13.79 -12.23 -4.20
N TYR A 48 13.27 -12.40 -2.97
CA TYR A 48 12.49 -13.57 -2.62
C TYR A 48 11.10 -13.50 -3.28
N PRO A 49 10.74 -14.46 -4.17
CA PRO A 49 9.48 -14.37 -4.92
C PRO A 49 8.26 -14.48 -3.99
N PHE A 50 7.27 -13.61 -4.20
CA PHE A 50 6.04 -13.60 -3.41
C PHE A 50 5.27 -14.94 -3.49
N ASP A 51 5.21 -15.55 -4.68
CA ASP A 51 4.54 -16.84 -4.87
C ASP A 51 5.20 -17.95 -4.05
N LYS A 52 6.52 -17.92 -3.91
CA LYS A 52 7.25 -18.84 -3.06
C LYS A 52 6.93 -18.61 -1.60
N LEU A 53 6.92 -17.35 -1.15
CA LEU A 53 6.51 -16.97 0.19
C LEU A 53 5.10 -17.53 0.49
N VAL A 54 4.14 -17.30 -0.39
CA VAL A 54 2.75 -17.80 -0.23
C VAL A 54 2.70 -19.32 -0.17
N SER A 55 3.55 -20.03 -0.94
CA SER A 55 3.57 -21.49 -0.94
C SER A 55 4.16 -22.08 0.34
N GLU A 56 5.10 -21.40 0.97
CA GLU A 56 5.75 -21.81 2.23
C GLU A 56 4.92 -21.47 3.45
N LEU A 57 4.08 -20.42 3.36
CA LEU A 57 3.15 -20.10 4.42
C LEU A 57 1.99 -21.10 4.41
N THR A 58 1.84 -21.86 5.50
CA THR A 58 0.73 -22.82 5.69
C THR A 58 -0.57 -22.05 5.95
N MET A 59 -1.06 -21.34 4.94
CA MET A 59 -2.28 -20.54 5.05
C MET A 59 -3.49 -21.31 4.52
N VAL A 60 -4.61 -21.19 5.24
CA VAL A 60 -5.91 -21.61 4.70
C VAL A 60 -6.28 -20.62 3.59
N ARG A 61 -6.29 -21.09 2.35
CA ARG A 61 -6.72 -20.26 1.20
C ARG A 61 -8.23 -20.08 1.26
N GLU A 62 -8.66 -18.84 1.41
CA GLU A 62 -10.05 -18.46 1.24
C GLU A 62 -10.30 -18.14 -0.24
N PRO A 63 -11.26 -18.80 -0.92
CA PRO A 63 -11.58 -18.50 -2.31
C PRO A 63 -12.02 -17.03 -2.46
N GLY A 64 -11.46 -16.35 -3.46
CA GLY A 64 -11.81 -14.96 -3.76
C GLY A 64 -11.05 -13.91 -2.96
N ARG A 65 -10.09 -14.29 -2.11
CA ARG A 65 -9.21 -13.36 -1.39
C ARG A 65 -7.76 -13.47 -1.84
N ALA A 66 -7.07 -12.35 -1.87
CA ALA A 66 -5.64 -12.34 -2.07
C ALA A 66 -4.92 -13.02 -0.88
N PRO A 67 -3.86 -13.80 -1.11
CA PRO A 67 -3.09 -14.38 -0.01
C PRO A 67 -2.32 -13.27 0.73
N VAL A 68 -2.15 -13.43 2.04
CA VAL A 68 -1.31 -12.59 2.92
C VAL A 68 -1.88 -11.20 3.21
N PHE A 69 -2.37 -10.44 2.23
CA PHE A 69 -2.90 -9.09 2.44
C PHE A 69 -4.01 -8.73 1.45
N ASP A 70 -4.95 -7.92 1.92
CA ASP A 70 -6.12 -7.47 1.15
C ASP A 70 -5.93 -6.05 0.60
N VAL A 71 -4.95 -5.31 1.13
CA VAL A 71 -4.70 -3.91 0.76
C VAL A 71 -3.34 -3.77 0.10
N ARG A 72 -3.33 -3.15 -1.08
CA ARG A 72 -2.11 -2.80 -1.84
C ARG A 72 -1.87 -1.30 -1.81
N VAL A 73 -0.62 -0.92 -1.65
CA VAL A 73 -0.17 0.47 -1.73
C VAL A 73 0.91 0.57 -2.80
N GLU A 74 0.75 1.49 -3.74
CA GLU A 74 1.70 1.81 -4.79
C GLU A 74 2.11 3.27 -4.69
N LEU A 75 3.39 3.53 -4.85
CA LEU A 75 3.94 4.86 -5.01
C LEU A 75 4.59 4.96 -6.38
N ASN A 76 4.04 5.80 -7.25
CA ASN A 76 4.58 6.09 -8.57
C ASN A 76 5.15 7.51 -8.54
N ASP A 77 6.47 7.59 -8.58
CA ASP A 77 7.18 8.84 -8.79
C ASP A 77 7.41 8.99 -10.30
N THR A 78 6.56 9.77 -10.94
CA THR A 78 6.65 9.98 -12.39
C THR A 78 7.74 10.98 -12.78
N GLY A 79 8.38 11.63 -11.79
CA GLY A 79 9.50 12.56 -12.01
C GLY A 79 9.24 13.68 -13.01
N GLY A 80 7.97 13.96 -13.33
CA GLY A 80 7.62 14.97 -14.32
C GLY A 80 8.04 14.63 -15.76
N VAL A 81 8.37 13.37 -16.04
CA VAL A 81 8.68 12.95 -17.41
C VAL A 81 7.39 13.01 -18.23
N GLU A 82 7.17 14.12 -18.91
CA GLU A 82 6.30 14.13 -20.07
C GLU A 82 6.91 13.19 -21.10
N GLU A 83 6.33 12.01 -21.27
CA GLU A 83 6.66 11.15 -22.40
C GLU A 83 6.17 11.82 -23.68
N THR A 84 6.97 12.72 -24.23
CA THR A 84 6.77 13.26 -25.55
C THR A 84 7.50 12.37 -26.54
N LEU A 85 6.76 11.57 -27.28
CA LEU A 85 7.24 11.04 -28.55
C LEU A 85 7.14 12.18 -29.56
N GLU A 86 8.21 12.40 -30.34
CA GLU A 86 8.28 13.46 -31.36
C GLU A 86 6.91 13.64 -32.08
N ASP A 87 6.29 14.82 -31.93
CA ASP A 87 5.01 15.20 -32.51
C ASP A 87 3.76 14.39 -32.12
N ILE A 88 3.81 13.52 -31.10
CA ILE A 88 2.68 12.74 -30.62
C ILE A 88 2.34 13.15 -29.18
N ALA A 89 1.12 13.66 -28.98
CA ALA A 89 0.60 13.90 -27.63
C ALA A 89 0.10 12.59 -27.03
N ILE A 90 0.72 12.18 -25.90
CA ILE A 90 0.30 11.01 -25.15
C ILE A 90 -0.67 11.46 -24.07
N SER A 91 -1.86 10.86 -24.04
CA SER A 91 -2.84 11.10 -22.98
C SER A 91 -3.33 9.79 -22.36
N PRO A 92 -3.60 9.76 -21.04
CA PRO A 92 -4.16 8.59 -20.41
C PRO A 92 -5.50 8.21 -21.02
N PHE A 93 -5.65 6.97 -21.47
CA PHE A 93 -6.93 6.45 -21.94
C PHE A 93 -7.67 5.76 -20.80
N ASN A 94 -8.79 6.33 -20.37
CA ASN A 94 -9.63 5.72 -19.34
C ASN A 94 -10.48 4.61 -19.94
N GLN A 95 -10.16 3.35 -19.65
CA GLN A 95 -10.88 2.18 -20.15
C GLN A 95 -12.19 1.89 -19.38
N GLY A 96 -12.55 2.67 -18.38
CA GLY A 96 -13.85 2.61 -17.67
C GLY A 96 -14.04 1.42 -16.71
N LEU A 97 -13.42 0.27 -16.96
CA LEU A 97 -13.49 -0.91 -16.10
C LEU A 97 -12.08 -1.29 -15.64
N VAL A 98 -11.85 -1.19 -14.34
CA VAL A 98 -10.61 -1.65 -13.71
C VAL A 98 -10.94 -2.91 -12.92
N VAL A 99 -10.28 -4.03 -13.26
CA VAL A 99 -10.36 -5.26 -12.46
C VAL A 99 -9.40 -5.09 -11.27
N SER A 100 -9.94 -5.10 -10.06
CA SER A 100 -9.13 -5.08 -8.84
C SER A 100 -8.78 -6.51 -8.44
N HIS A 101 -7.48 -6.80 -8.28
CA HIS A 101 -7.00 -8.08 -7.74
C HIS A 101 -6.94 -8.08 -6.21
N PHE A 102 -7.09 -6.93 -5.59
CA PHE A 102 -7.09 -6.71 -4.14
C PHE A 102 -8.40 -6.06 -3.71
N ASP A 103 -8.77 -6.24 -2.46
CA ASP A 103 -9.96 -5.61 -1.91
C ASP A 103 -9.88 -4.09 -2.01
N LEU A 104 -8.68 -3.55 -1.79
CA LEU A 104 -8.41 -2.12 -1.82
C LEU A 104 -6.99 -1.84 -2.34
N THR A 105 -6.86 -0.89 -3.27
CA THR A 105 -5.57 -0.41 -3.77
C THR A 105 -5.49 1.10 -3.65
N PHE A 106 -4.45 1.60 -2.99
CA PHE A 106 -4.07 3.00 -2.97
C PHE A 106 -2.91 3.21 -3.94
N ASN A 107 -3.12 4.06 -4.94
CA ASN A 107 -2.07 4.48 -5.86
C ASN A 107 -1.77 5.95 -5.63
N PHE A 108 -0.54 6.23 -5.20
CA PHE A 108 -0.02 7.58 -5.01
C PHE A 108 0.85 7.94 -6.19
N ILE A 109 0.50 9.02 -6.86
CA ILE A 109 1.29 9.58 -7.96
C ILE A 109 1.86 10.89 -7.46
N VAL A 110 3.18 10.97 -7.38
CA VAL A 110 3.91 12.17 -6.95
C VAL A 110 4.43 12.88 -8.18
N ASN A 111 4.09 14.14 -8.32
CA ASN A 111 4.68 15.05 -9.29
C ASN A 111 5.20 16.31 -8.56
N GLU A 112 5.79 17.26 -9.28
CA GLU A 112 6.44 18.44 -8.69
C GLU A 112 5.48 19.28 -7.82
N ASP A 113 4.20 19.35 -8.18
CA ASP A 113 3.24 20.27 -7.56
C ASP A 113 2.21 19.59 -6.66
N ALA A 114 2.01 18.27 -6.77
CA ALA A 114 0.93 17.57 -6.11
C ALA A 114 1.20 16.08 -5.86
N VAL A 115 0.46 15.57 -4.88
CA VAL A 115 0.28 14.13 -4.67
C VAL A 115 -1.16 13.77 -5.06
N ILE A 116 -1.30 13.00 -6.13
CA ILE A 116 -2.59 12.50 -6.59
C ILE A 116 -2.80 11.12 -5.98
N VAL A 117 -3.95 10.93 -5.32
CA VAL A 117 -4.31 9.63 -4.75
C VAL A 117 -5.49 9.04 -5.50
N SER A 118 -5.29 7.86 -6.07
CA SER A 118 -6.34 7.07 -6.70
C SER A 118 -6.65 5.85 -5.84
N ILE A 119 -7.93 5.60 -5.57
CA ILE A 119 -8.38 4.47 -4.75
C ILE A 119 -9.22 3.54 -5.63
N THR A 120 -8.70 2.34 -5.87
CA THR A 120 -9.41 1.25 -6.54
C THR A 120 -9.90 0.25 -5.50
N TYR A 121 -11.15 -0.19 -5.59
CA TYR A 121 -11.76 -1.05 -4.58
C TYR A 121 -12.73 -2.06 -5.18
N ALA A 122 -12.93 -3.19 -4.48
CA ALA A 122 -13.92 -4.20 -4.82
C ALA A 122 -15.32 -3.70 -4.46
N THR A 123 -16.17 -3.48 -5.46
CA THR A 123 -17.55 -2.94 -5.28
C THR A 123 -18.48 -3.88 -4.56
N ASP A 124 -18.15 -5.17 -4.52
CA ASP A 124 -18.89 -6.18 -3.76
C ASP A 124 -18.62 -6.10 -2.25
N LEU A 125 -17.47 -5.51 -1.85
CA LEU A 125 -17.06 -5.38 -0.46
C LEU A 125 -17.28 -3.98 0.10
N PHE A 126 -17.11 -2.94 -0.71
CA PHE A 126 -17.14 -1.55 -0.26
C PHE A 126 -18.21 -0.74 -0.98
N LYS A 127 -18.98 0.00 -0.20
CA LYS A 127 -19.87 1.04 -0.75
C LYS A 127 -19.06 2.27 -1.12
N ARG A 128 -19.44 2.97 -2.16
CA ARG A 128 -18.83 4.23 -2.60
C ARG A 128 -18.72 5.24 -1.44
N SER A 129 -19.78 5.39 -0.64
CA SER A 129 -19.78 6.30 0.52
C SER A 129 -18.72 5.95 1.56
N SER A 130 -18.40 4.65 1.75
CA SER A 130 -17.33 4.23 2.66
C SER A 130 -15.95 4.61 2.12
N ILE A 131 -15.76 4.53 0.80
CA ILE A 131 -14.50 4.94 0.15
C ILE A 131 -14.34 6.47 0.18
N GLU A 132 -15.43 7.22 -0.02
CA GLU A 132 -15.42 8.68 0.09
C GLU A 132 -15.08 9.12 1.52
N ALA A 133 -15.60 8.45 2.54
CA ALA A 133 -15.25 8.70 3.94
C ALA A 133 -13.77 8.36 4.21
N LEU A 134 -13.28 7.23 3.71
CA LEU A 134 -11.88 6.83 3.83
C LEU A 134 -10.94 7.83 3.17
N SER A 135 -11.28 8.33 1.98
CA SER A 135 -10.53 9.37 1.28
C SER A 135 -10.48 10.68 2.09
N SER A 136 -11.62 11.08 2.68
CA SER A 136 -11.69 12.25 3.55
C SER A 136 -10.82 12.09 4.81
N ASP A 137 -10.84 10.90 5.43
CA ASP A 137 -10.02 10.62 6.60
C ASP A 137 -8.53 10.60 6.25
N LEU A 138 -8.15 10.03 5.11
CA LEU A 138 -6.77 10.10 4.61
C LEU A 138 -6.30 11.55 4.44
N GLN A 139 -7.13 12.41 3.88
CA GLN A 139 -6.81 13.84 3.73
C GLN A 139 -6.63 14.54 5.06
N LYS A 140 -7.48 14.23 6.07
CA LYS A 140 -7.33 14.76 7.43
C LYS A 140 -6.02 14.32 8.08
N ILE A 141 -5.65 13.03 7.91
CA ILE A 141 -4.36 12.52 8.40
C ILE A 141 -3.21 13.29 7.75
N MET A 142 -3.21 13.40 6.41
CA MET A 142 -2.16 14.12 5.68
C MET A 142 -2.02 15.58 6.16
N ASN A 143 -3.11 16.30 6.33
CA ASN A 143 -3.09 17.66 6.84
C ASN A 143 -2.53 17.71 8.27
N ALA A 144 -3.06 16.88 9.18
CA ALA A 144 -2.63 16.87 10.58
C ALA A 144 -1.13 16.59 10.74
N VAL A 145 -0.58 15.64 9.99
CA VAL A 145 0.85 15.28 10.07
C VAL A 145 1.76 16.27 9.34
N THR A 146 1.22 17.01 8.36
CA THR A 146 1.94 18.09 7.69
C THR A 146 2.03 19.33 8.59
N ASP A 147 0.93 19.67 9.28
CA ASP A 147 0.88 20.79 10.21
C ASP A 147 1.70 20.52 11.47
N ASN A 148 1.67 19.30 11.99
CA ASN A 148 2.43 18.88 13.16
C ASN A 148 2.99 17.45 13.00
N PRO A 149 4.23 17.27 12.50
CA PRO A 149 4.84 15.95 12.33
C PRO A 149 5.05 15.16 13.63
N ASP A 150 5.07 15.83 14.77
CA ASP A 150 5.22 15.19 16.08
C ASP A 150 3.88 14.92 16.79
N ILE A 151 2.75 15.10 16.11
CA ILE A 151 1.43 14.76 16.64
C ILE A 151 1.38 13.29 17.05
N GLN A 152 0.80 12.99 18.22
CA GLN A 152 0.57 11.61 18.65
C GLN A 152 -0.57 10.99 17.81
N LEU A 153 -0.45 9.72 17.48
CA LEU A 153 -1.43 9.06 16.59
C LEU A 153 -2.85 9.12 17.17
N ARG A 154 -3.00 9.03 18.49
CA ARG A 154 -4.30 9.16 19.19
C ARG A 154 -4.94 10.54 19.09
N GLU A 155 -4.15 11.59 18.80
CA GLU A 155 -4.65 12.97 18.70
C GLU A 155 -5.21 13.29 17.30
N ILE A 156 -4.98 12.41 16.33
CA ILE A 156 -5.50 12.57 14.97
C ILE A 156 -6.99 12.25 14.96
N VAL A 157 -7.82 13.29 14.85
CA VAL A 157 -9.28 13.15 14.83
C VAL A 157 -9.74 12.76 13.43
N LEU A 158 -10.28 11.55 13.32
CA LEU A 158 -10.95 11.05 12.12
C LEU A 158 -12.45 11.27 12.21
N GLY A 159 -13.16 11.18 11.07
CA GLY A 159 -14.62 11.34 11.05
C GLY A 159 -15.33 10.25 11.86
N ASP A 160 -16.54 10.58 12.36
CA ASP A 160 -17.45 9.68 13.07
C ASP A 160 -18.05 8.61 12.12
N THR A 161 -17.21 7.79 11.54
CA THR A 161 -17.70 6.54 10.97
C THR A 161 -17.84 5.57 12.13
N GLU A 162 -19.07 5.11 12.43
CA GLU A 162 -19.30 4.00 13.38
C GLU A 162 -18.44 2.80 12.94
N ARG A 163 -17.22 2.75 13.45
CA ARG A 163 -16.30 1.64 13.23
C ARG A 163 -16.83 0.48 14.07
N LYS A 164 -17.63 -0.39 13.47
CA LYS A 164 -17.83 -1.70 14.08
C LYS A 164 -16.47 -2.36 14.14
N PRO A 165 -15.97 -2.73 15.33
CA PRO A 165 -14.70 -3.42 15.43
C PRO A 165 -14.81 -4.71 14.62
N VAL A 166 -14.04 -4.82 13.54
CA VAL A 166 -13.89 -6.09 12.83
C VAL A 166 -13.00 -6.94 13.72
N THR A 167 -13.63 -7.69 14.61
CA THR A 167 -12.96 -8.68 15.45
C THR A 167 -12.67 -9.91 14.60
N ARG A 168 -11.63 -9.82 13.78
CA ARG A 168 -10.99 -11.00 13.18
C ARG A 168 -9.49 -10.83 13.33
N VAL A 169 -9.00 -11.19 14.50
CA VAL A 169 -7.57 -11.41 14.72
C VAL A 169 -7.26 -12.76 14.08
N ILE A 170 -6.62 -12.77 12.94
CA ILE A 170 -5.96 -13.97 12.44
C ILE A 170 -4.64 -14.04 13.20
N GLU A 171 -4.62 -14.82 14.28
CA GLU A 171 -3.37 -15.20 14.94
C GLU A 171 -2.64 -16.19 14.04
N THR A 172 -1.73 -15.69 13.22
CA THR A 172 -0.73 -16.53 12.56
C THR A 172 0.53 -16.52 13.42
N THR A 173 0.77 -17.59 14.13
CA THR A 173 2.05 -17.86 14.81
C THR A 173 3.04 -18.33 13.74
N PHE A 174 4.05 -17.52 13.46
CA PHE A 174 5.16 -17.93 12.59
C PHE A 174 6.30 -18.43 13.47
N ASP A 175 6.60 -19.70 13.38
CA ASP A 175 7.78 -20.30 14.02
C ASP A 175 8.90 -20.34 12.97
N PHE A 176 9.77 -19.32 12.96
CA PHE A 176 10.86 -19.20 11.99
C PHE A 176 12.14 -19.93 12.41
N PHE A 177 12.15 -20.57 13.58
CA PHE A 177 13.35 -21.21 14.14
C PHE A 177 13.03 -22.57 14.78
N SER A 178 12.59 -23.54 13.99
CA SER A 178 12.83 -24.93 14.31
C SER A 178 14.03 -25.39 13.49
N GLU A 179 15.23 -25.24 14.08
CA GLU A 179 16.41 -25.97 13.65
C GLU A 179 16.15 -27.47 13.92
N ASP A 180 16.19 -28.27 12.85
CA ASP A 180 16.60 -29.68 12.86
C ASP A 180 17.62 -29.89 11.74
#